data_51fca7830266ab13da7484f2cf5be3f6
#
_entry.id   51fca7830266ab13da7484f2cf5be3f6
#
_cell.length_a   1.000
_cell.length_b   1.000
_cell.length_c   1.000
_cell.angle_alpha   90.00
_cell.angle_beta   90.00
_cell.angle_gamma   90.00
#
_symmetry.space_group_name_H-M   'P 1'
#
loop_
_entity.id
_entity.type
_entity.pdbx_description
1 polymer ?
#
loop_
_entity_poly.entity_id
_entity_poly.type
_entity_poly.pdbx_seq_one_letter_code
_entity_poly.pdbx_strand_id
1 'polypeptide(L)'
;MSDLSSLVCRAIEEKHGQSLAKTAFGQLVKKYQDMVFGLVYAMLRDHYLAQDVTQEAFILAYNKLDTLNHPRAFPYWLQRIARRESIKALKKRRTVALSSGNVADHESPQGDTLPEEIFEKKESRRKIQAALNNLPEGQRIPVLLYHIDGYSQAEIADFLELKINTVKKRIQRGRESMQKDLMGMFEKSLKNIRPSKDDRLIKTINLYMTFDAAAKHGQLDLLEQMLVDGVEIDARDAGGQTLLHWAVENDHVDAVRLLLKYGADSNIADRSRKTAFQLAKKRKNPAVLRLFEADETERQQKSHE
;
A
#
# COMPACT_ATOMS: atom_id res chain seq x y z
N MET A 1 -21.57 11.47 13.33
CA MET A 1 -20.23 11.40 12.68
C MET A 1 -19.20 11.33 13.79
N SER A 2 -18.49 10.22 13.95
CA SER A 2 -17.38 10.15 14.92
C SER A 2 -16.31 11.17 14.48
N ASP A 3 -15.95 12.08 15.37
CA ASP A 3 -14.86 13.04 15.12
C ASP A 3 -13.59 12.26 14.74
N LEU A 4 -12.83 12.76 13.77
CA LEU A 4 -11.58 12.15 13.32
C LEU A 4 -10.64 11.87 14.49
N SER A 5 -10.57 12.79 15.44
CA SER A 5 -9.74 12.63 16.64
C SER A 5 -10.15 11.42 17.47
N SER A 6 -11.44 11.22 17.68
CA SER A 6 -11.98 10.05 18.40
C SER A 6 -11.67 8.75 17.66
N LEU A 7 -11.78 8.74 16.33
CA LEU A 7 -11.49 7.57 15.51
C LEU A 7 -10.00 7.20 15.58
N VAL A 8 -9.11 8.18 15.51
CA VAL A 8 -7.65 7.97 15.60
C VAL A 8 -7.26 7.51 17.00
N CYS A 9 -7.80 8.11 18.08
CA CYS A 9 -7.54 7.66 19.45
C CYS A 9 -7.97 6.20 19.64
N ARG A 10 -9.17 5.82 19.20
CA ARG A 10 -9.61 4.43 19.23
C ARG A 10 -8.68 3.50 18.43
N ALA A 11 -8.20 3.91 17.29
CA ALA A 11 -7.28 3.09 16.49
C ALA A 11 -5.96 2.84 17.23
N ILE A 12 -5.47 3.81 18.01
CA ILE A 12 -4.29 3.66 18.87
C ILE A 12 -4.60 2.70 20.01
N GLU A 13 -5.72 2.88 20.69
CA GLU A 13 -6.16 2.01 21.79
C GLU A 13 -6.35 0.56 21.32
N GLU A 14 -7.04 0.36 20.18
CA GLU A 14 -7.24 -0.97 19.61
C GLU A 14 -5.91 -1.63 19.20
N LYS A 15 -4.91 -0.86 18.80
CA LYS A 15 -3.59 -1.38 18.44
C LYS A 15 -2.86 -1.97 19.65
N HIS A 16 -3.01 -1.36 20.83
CA HIS A 16 -2.38 -1.82 22.09
C HIS A 16 -3.26 -2.76 22.89
N GLY A 17 -4.57 -2.79 22.62
CA GLY A 17 -5.51 -3.67 23.26
C GLY A 17 -5.38 -5.12 22.84
N GLN A 18 -5.82 -6.04 23.69
CA GLN A 18 -5.89 -7.48 23.38
C GLN A 18 -7.01 -7.81 22.36
N SER A 19 -7.87 -6.86 22.06
CA SER A 19 -8.93 -7.05 21.05
C SER A 19 -8.35 -7.13 19.65
N LEU A 20 -8.76 -8.13 18.91
CA LEU A 20 -8.39 -8.35 17.51
C LEU A 20 -9.23 -7.50 16.56
N ALA A 21 -10.32 -6.94 17.03
CA ALA A 21 -11.17 -6.06 16.23
C ALA A 21 -10.49 -4.71 15.98
N LYS A 22 -9.66 -4.62 14.97
CA LYS A 22 -8.97 -3.39 14.53
C LYS A 22 -9.88 -2.53 13.65
N THR A 23 -11.11 -2.31 14.09
CA THR A 23 -12.17 -1.69 13.29
C THR A 23 -11.95 -0.19 13.06
N ALA A 24 -11.37 0.52 14.03
CA ALA A 24 -11.16 1.96 13.93
C ALA A 24 -10.10 2.31 12.86
N PHE A 25 -8.99 1.58 12.80
CA PHE A 25 -8.01 1.80 11.73
C PHE A 25 -8.57 1.41 10.36
N GLY A 26 -9.34 0.31 10.26
CA GLY A 26 -10.04 -0.07 9.02
C GLY A 26 -11.00 1.03 8.52
N GLN A 27 -11.67 1.75 9.43
CA GLN A 27 -12.48 2.92 9.06
C GLN A 27 -11.63 4.09 8.55
N LEU A 28 -10.44 4.31 9.12
CA LEU A 28 -9.49 5.30 8.59
C LEU A 28 -8.99 4.91 7.20
N VAL A 29 -8.67 3.63 6.97
CA VAL A 29 -8.30 3.13 5.64
C VAL A 29 -9.44 3.40 4.65
N LYS A 30 -10.68 3.00 4.98
CA LYS A 30 -11.85 3.21 4.12
C LYS A 30 -12.06 4.69 3.79
N LYS A 31 -11.81 5.58 4.74
CA LYS A 31 -11.97 7.02 4.55
C LYS A 31 -10.90 7.63 3.64
N TYR A 32 -9.65 7.18 3.74
CA TYR A 32 -8.52 7.84 3.10
C TYR A 32 -7.90 7.06 1.93
N GLN A 33 -8.35 5.83 1.62
CA GLN A 33 -7.73 4.97 0.60
C GLN A 33 -7.67 5.63 -0.78
N ASP A 34 -8.74 6.25 -1.24
CA ASP A 34 -8.78 6.88 -2.56
C ASP A 34 -7.95 8.16 -2.60
N MET A 35 -7.89 8.90 -1.48
CA MET A 35 -7.07 10.10 -1.35
C MET A 35 -5.57 9.77 -1.36
N VAL A 36 -5.15 8.73 -0.63
CA VAL A 36 -3.78 8.24 -0.63
C VAL A 36 -3.40 7.68 -2.00
N PHE A 37 -4.27 6.84 -2.59
CA PHE A 37 -4.06 6.31 -3.93
C PHE A 37 -3.93 7.43 -4.97
N GLY A 38 -4.82 8.42 -4.95
CA GLY A 38 -4.78 9.56 -5.86
C GLY A 38 -3.48 10.35 -5.78
N LEU A 39 -2.97 10.58 -4.56
CA LEU A 39 -1.65 11.20 -4.35
C LEU A 39 -0.53 10.34 -4.94
N VAL A 40 -0.49 9.05 -4.58
CA VAL A 40 0.55 8.11 -5.01
C VAL A 40 0.53 7.95 -6.54
N TYR A 41 -0.65 7.77 -7.12
CA TYR A 41 -0.82 7.67 -8.57
C TYR A 41 -0.39 8.94 -9.30
N ALA A 42 -0.71 10.13 -8.75
CA ALA A 42 -0.24 11.39 -9.30
C ALA A 42 1.29 11.49 -9.36
N MET A 43 2.00 10.86 -8.40
CA MET A 43 3.46 10.85 -8.34
C MET A 43 4.08 9.76 -9.23
N LEU A 44 3.55 8.54 -9.17
CA LEU A 44 4.16 7.36 -9.81
C LEU A 44 3.72 7.16 -11.26
N ARG A 45 2.50 7.58 -11.60
CA ARG A 45 1.85 7.41 -12.92
C ARG A 45 1.75 5.96 -13.38
N ASP A 46 1.74 5.05 -12.44
CA ASP A 46 1.66 3.61 -12.61
C ASP A 46 0.60 3.08 -11.67
N HIS A 47 -0.46 2.49 -12.24
CA HIS A 47 -1.62 2.05 -11.46
C HIS A 47 -1.27 0.94 -10.47
N TYR A 48 -0.57 -0.08 -10.95
CA TYR A 48 -0.21 -1.23 -10.12
C TYR A 48 0.79 -0.84 -9.03
N LEU A 49 1.81 -0.10 -9.40
CA LEU A 49 2.77 0.42 -8.42
C LEU A 49 2.11 1.38 -7.43
N ALA A 50 1.09 2.14 -7.86
CA ALA A 50 0.34 3.02 -6.96
C ALA A 50 -0.51 2.24 -5.96
N GLN A 51 -1.12 1.13 -6.38
CA GLN A 51 -1.83 0.23 -5.46
C GLN A 51 -0.89 -0.33 -4.40
N ASP A 52 0.27 -0.83 -4.82
CA ASP A 52 1.30 -1.38 -3.93
C ASP A 52 1.78 -0.37 -2.91
N VAL A 53 2.19 0.81 -3.37
CA VAL A 53 2.70 1.86 -2.48
C VAL A 53 1.60 2.41 -1.57
N THR A 54 0.35 2.42 -2.03
CA THR A 54 -0.80 2.78 -1.17
C THR A 54 -0.95 1.79 -0.02
N GLN A 55 -0.88 0.50 -0.30
CA GLN A 55 -0.94 -0.54 0.71
C GLN A 55 0.24 -0.44 1.69
N GLU A 56 1.48 -0.34 1.18
CA GLU A 56 2.67 -0.15 2.02
C GLU A 56 2.54 1.09 2.92
N ALA A 57 1.98 2.18 2.39
CA ALA A 57 1.77 3.40 3.17
C ALA A 57 0.80 3.21 4.34
N PHE A 58 -0.29 2.45 4.15
CA PHE A 58 -1.23 2.16 5.24
C PHE A 58 -0.66 1.18 6.26
N ILE A 59 0.05 0.13 5.84
CA ILE A 59 0.75 -0.79 6.75
C ILE A 59 1.77 -0.02 7.59
N LEU A 60 2.57 0.83 6.96
CA LEU A 60 3.54 1.66 7.68
C LEU A 60 2.88 2.68 8.60
N ALA A 61 1.73 3.23 8.21
CA ALA A 61 0.93 4.12 9.05
C ALA A 61 0.40 3.38 10.29
N TYR A 62 -0.12 2.16 10.14
CA TYR A 62 -0.53 1.34 11.27
C TYR A 62 0.64 1.07 12.22
N ASN A 63 1.78 0.63 11.70
CA ASN A 63 2.96 0.33 12.50
C ASN A 63 3.48 1.55 13.27
N LYS A 64 3.37 2.74 12.68
CA LYS A 64 3.85 4.00 13.27
C LYS A 64 2.76 4.85 13.92
N LEU A 65 1.55 4.33 14.10
CA LEU A 65 0.41 5.10 14.59
C LEU A 65 0.69 5.76 15.94
N ASP A 66 1.50 5.10 16.78
CA ASP A 66 1.94 5.61 18.09
C ASP A 66 2.83 6.83 18.03
N THR A 67 3.44 7.11 16.88
CA THR A 67 4.27 8.29 16.67
C THR A 67 3.46 9.54 16.31
N LEU A 68 2.15 9.40 16.20
CA LEU A 68 1.25 10.50 15.89
C LEU A 68 0.90 11.29 17.15
N ASN A 69 1.54 12.45 17.36
CA ASN A 69 1.35 13.27 18.55
C ASN A 69 -0.05 13.93 18.62
N HIS A 70 -0.64 14.25 17.48
CA HIS A 70 -1.91 14.97 17.40
C HIS A 70 -2.89 14.24 16.46
N PRO A 71 -3.98 13.65 16.98
CA PRO A 71 -4.95 12.90 16.18
C PRO A 71 -5.51 13.68 14.97
N ARG A 72 -5.71 14.99 15.11
CA ARG A 72 -6.18 15.85 14.00
C ARG A 72 -5.17 15.97 12.85
N ALA A 73 -3.90 15.73 13.11
CA ALA A 73 -2.86 15.78 12.07
C ALA A 73 -2.78 14.49 11.24
N PHE A 74 -3.62 13.46 11.54
CA PHE A 74 -3.58 12.17 10.86
C PHE A 74 -3.60 12.27 9.33
N PRO A 75 -4.45 13.06 8.67
CA PRO A 75 -4.49 13.13 7.20
C PRO A 75 -3.16 13.59 6.60
N TYR A 76 -2.60 14.66 7.14
CA TYR A 76 -1.31 15.19 6.71
C TYR A 76 -0.14 14.26 7.05
N TRP A 77 -0.15 13.65 8.24
CA TRP A 77 0.85 12.68 8.64
C TRP A 77 0.85 11.45 7.72
N LEU A 78 -0.33 10.93 7.38
CA LEU A 78 -0.52 9.84 6.42
C LEU A 78 -0.02 10.24 5.02
N GLN A 79 -0.35 11.44 4.58
CA GLN A 79 0.14 12.01 3.32
C GLN A 79 1.67 12.02 3.25
N ARG A 80 2.36 12.40 4.33
CA ARG A 80 3.83 12.40 4.39
C ARG A 80 4.40 10.99 4.27
N ILE A 81 3.76 10.00 4.88
CA ILE A 81 4.16 8.59 4.74
C ILE A 81 4.02 8.17 3.28
N ALA A 82 2.83 8.36 2.69
CA ALA A 82 2.57 7.98 1.30
C ALA A 82 3.53 8.66 0.30
N ARG A 83 3.80 9.95 0.50
CA ARG A 83 4.75 10.69 -0.33
C ARG A 83 6.18 10.15 -0.22
N ARG A 84 6.61 9.81 1.00
CA ARG A 84 7.95 9.24 1.23
C ARG A 84 8.11 7.88 0.56
N GLU A 85 7.11 7.01 0.67
CA GLU A 85 7.14 5.70 0.03
C GLU A 85 7.07 5.82 -1.51
N SER A 86 6.30 6.77 -2.05
CA SER A 86 6.31 7.09 -3.47
C SER A 86 7.70 7.51 -3.97
N ILE A 87 8.39 8.36 -3.23
CA ILE A 87 9.77 8.78 -3.57
C ILE A 87 10.75 7.59 -3.53
N LYS A 88 10.62 6.70 -2.55
CA LYS A 88 11.43 5.48 -2.48
C LYS A 88 11.20 4.57 -3.70
N ALA A 89 9.93 4.38 -4.07
CA ALA A 89 9.56 3.58 -5.24
C ALA A 89 10.16 4.15 -6.53
N LEU A 90 10.10 5.49 -6.74
CA LEU A 90 10.73 6.17 -7.87
C LEU A 90 12.25 5.99 -7.91
N LYS A 91 12.91 6.14 -6.75
CA LYS A 91 14.37 5.93 -6.66
C LYS A 91 14.76 4.51 -6.99
N LYS A 92 14.05 3.51 -6.43
CA LYS A 92 14.28 2.08 -6.70
C LYS A 92 14.14 1.76 -8.19
N ARG A 93 13.09 2.29 -8.84
CA ARG A 93 12.86 2.13 -10.28
C ARG A 93 14.01 2.71 -11.11
N ARG A 94 14.49 3.90 -10.76
CA ARG A 94 15.63 4.54 -11.43
C ARG A 94 16.92 3.72 -11.29
N THR A 95 17.19 3.18 -10.11
CA THR A 95 18.38 2.34 -9.86
C THR A 95 18.33 1.05 -10.68
N VAL A 96 17.18 0.39 -10.76
CA VAL A 96 16.99 -0.81 -11.57
C VAL A 96 17.17 -0.51 -13.06
N ALA A 97 16.62 0.59 -13.57
CA ALA A 97 16.80 1.01 -14.96
C ALA A 97 18.27 1.29 -15.31
N LEU A 98 19.02 1.90 -14.42
CA LEU A 98 20.46 2.16 -14.60
C LEU A 98 21.29 0.87 -14.58
N SER A 99 20.94 -0.11 -13.72
CA SER A 99 21.68 -1.38 -13.62
C SER A 99 21.39 -2.35 -14.76
N SER A 100 20.26 -2.21 -15.44
CA SER A 100 19.89 -3.06 -16.60
C SER A 100 20.43 -2.57 -17.96
N GLY A 101 21.23 -1.49 -17.98
CA GLY A 101 21.83 -0.94 -19.21
C GLY A 101 20.85 -0.30 -20.19
N ASN A 102 19.56 -0.31 -19.89
CA ASN A 102 18.52 0.40 -20.64
C ASN A 102 18.47 1.87 -20.20
N VAL A 103 19.46 2.64 -20.62
CA VAL A 103 19.38 4.10 -20.63
C VAL A 103 18.55 4.48 -21.85
N ALA A 104 17.29 4.12 -21.86
CA ALA A 104 16.33 4.74 -22.75
C ALA A 104 15.96 6.08 -22.11
N ASP A 105 16.09 7.13 -22.92
CA ASP A 105 15.79 8.51 -22.61
C ASP A 105 14.66 8.70 -21.60
N HIS A 106 14.72 9.81 -20.87
CA HIS A 106 13.76 10.27 -19.86
C HIS A 106 12.28 10.37 -20.32
N GLU A 107 11.90 9.61 -21.31
CA GLU A 107 10.52 9.32 -21.63
C GLU A 107 9.98 8.33 -20.62
N SER A 108 8.84 8.68 -20.05
CA SER A 108 8.01 7.88 -19.15
C SER A 108 8.14 6.40 -19.43
N PRO A 109 8.36 5.54 -18.42
CA PRO A 109 8.45 4.10 -18.67
C PRO A 109 7.27 3.69 -19.52
N GLN A 110 7.54 3.04 -20.63
CA GLN A 110 6.57 2.39 -21.49
C GLN A 110 5.96 1.19 -20.73
N GLY A 111 5.12 1.47 -19.79
CA GLY A 111 4.20 0.56 -19.20
C GLY A 111 2.88 1.31 -19.20
N ASP A 112 2.02 0.95 -20.10
CA ASP A 112 0.62 1.35 -20.05
C ASP A 112 0.03 0.87 -18.73
N THR A 113 -0.02 1.76 -17.76
CA THR A 113 -0.18 1.44 -16.35
C THR A 113 -1.60 1.62 -15.84
N LEU A 114 -2.52 1.80 -16.78
CA LEU A 114 -3.95 1.68 -16.50
C LEU A 114 -4.46 0.36 -17.11
N PRO A 115 -5.24 -0.45 -16.38
CA PRO A 115 -5.79 -1.70 -16.89
C PRO A 115 -6.53 -1.50 -18.22
N GLU A 116 -6.32 -2.40 -19.19
CA GLU A 116 -6.96 -2.31 -20.52
C GLU A 116 -8.48 -2.30 -20.42
N GLU A 117 -9.03 -2.99 -19.43
CA GLU A 117 -10.46 -3.10 -19.14
C GLU A 117 -11.15 -1.76 -18.81
N ILE A 118 -10.38 -0.71 -18.51
CA ILE A 118 -10.92 0.59 -18.10
C ILE A 118 -11.22 1.51 -19.29
N PHE A 119 -10.64 1.21 -20.45
CA PHE A 119 -10.76 2.04 -21.64
C PHE A 119 -11.28 1.26 -22.84
N GLU A 120 -12.39 1.72 -23.39
CA GLU A 120 -12.95 1.20 -24.64
C GLU A 120 -12.02 1.45 -25.86
N LYS A 121 -11.08 2.39 -25.75
CA LYS A 121 -10.13 2.75 -26.84
C LYS A 121 -8.74 3.08 -26.30
N LYS A 122 -7.73 2.38 -26.78
CA LYS A 122 -6.29 2.59 -26.48
C LYS A 122 -5.84 4.05 -26.72
N GLU A 123 -6.44 4.72 -27.68
CA GLU A 123 -6.15 6.12 -28.03
C GLU A 123 -6.62 7.11 -26.94
N SER A 124 -7.82 6.91 -26.37
CA SER A 124 -8.36 7.76 -25.28
C SER A 124 -7.46 7.70 -24.05
N ARG A 125 -6.97 6.50 -23.72
CA ARG A 125 -6.02 6.27 -22.65
C ARG A 125 -4.72 7.05 -22.83
N ARG A 126 -4.11 6.98 -24.03
CA ARG A 126 -2.88 7.72 -24.34
C ARG A 126 -3.07 9.23 -24.22
N LYS A 127 -4.19 9.76 -24.71
CA LYS A 127 -4.51 11.19 -24.63
C LYS A 127 -4.65 11.66 -23.17
N ILE A 128 -5.36 10.90 -22.32
CA ILE A 128 -5.50 11.22 -20.89
C ILE A 128 -4.14 11.17 -20.20
N GLN A 129 -3.37 10.11 -20.43
CA GLN A 129 -2.04 9.98 -19.82
C GLN A 129 -1.09 11.10 -20.23
N ALA A 130 -1.09 11.48 -21.49
CA ALA A 130 -0.31 12.61 -21.99
C ALA A 130 -0.73 13.93 -21.35
N ALA A 131 -2.04 14.19 -21.24
CA ALA A 131 -2.55 15.39 -20.60
C ALA A 131 -2.17 15.47 -19.10
N LEU A 132 -2.25 14.36 -18.37
CA LEU A 132 -1.79 14.28 -16.98
C LEU A 132 -0.28 14.50 -16.82
N ASN A 133 0.49 13.93 -17.76
CA ASN A 133 1.96 14.08 -17.76
C ASN A 133 2.39 15.52 -17.97
N ASN A 134 1.63 16.30 -18.74
CA ASN A 134 1.90 17.70 -19.00
C ASN A 134 1.54 18.62 -17.82
N LEU A 135 0.74 18.15 -16.86
CA LEU A 135 0.46 18.96 -15.67
C LEU A 135 1.64 18.94 -14.69
N PRO A 136 2.09 20.12 -14.20
CA PRO A 136 3.02 20.18 -13.08
C PRO A 136 2.46 19.41 -11.86
N GLU A 137 3.33 18.76 -11.07
CA GLU A 137 2.92 17.97 -9.89
C GLU A 137 1.99 18.76 -8.96
N GLY A 138 2.30 20.05 -8.76
CA GLY A 138 1.50 20.94 -7.92
C GLY A 138 0.06 21.18 -8.41
N GLN A 139 -0.25 20.94 -9.69
CA GLN A 139 -1.61 21.01 -10.25
C GLN A 139 -2.21 19.61 -10.39
N ARG A 140 -1.41 18.64 -10.81
CA ARG A 140 -1.83 17.26 -11.05
C ARG A 140 -2.41 16.60 -9.80
N ILE A 141 -1.73 16.73 -8.62
CA ILE A 141 -2.21 16.16 -7.37
C ILE A 141 -3.60 16.71 -6.99
N PRO A 142 -3.82 18.03 -6.85
CA PRO A 142 -5.15 18.55 -6.51
C PRO A 142 -6.23 18.20 -7.52
N VAL A 143 -5.92 18.18 -8.82
CA VAL A 143 -6.91 17.79 -9.87
C VAL A 143 -7.31 16.33 -9.70
N LEU A 144 -6.35 15.43 -9.52
CA LEU A 144 -6.62 14.00 -9.28
C LEU A 144 -7.47 13.79 -8.04
N LEU A 145 -7.10 14.38 -6.91
CA LEU A 145 -7.86 14.25 -5.65
C LEU A 145 -9.28 14.78 -5.76
N TYR A 146 -9.48 15.89 -6.48
CA TYR A 146 -10.81 16.47 -6.67
C TYR A 146 -11.73 15.57 -7.49
N HIS A 147 -11.20 14.86 -8.48
CA HIS A 147 -11.99 14.07 -9.43
C HIS A 147 -12.06 12.56 -9.10
N ILE A 148 -11.19 12.05 -8.24
CA ILE A 148 -11.15 10.60 -7.95
C ILE A 148 -12.38 10.13 -7.15
N ASP A 149 -12.78 10.89 -6.13
CA ASP A 149 -13.92 10.55 -5.26
C ASP A 149 -14.73 11.79 -4.81
N GLY A 150 -14.55 12.92 -5.47
CA GLY A 150 -15.32 14.14 -5.18
C GLY A 150 -14.94 14.80 -3.85
N TYR A 151 -13.71 14.65 -3.38
CA TYR A 151 -13.22 15.32 -2.19
C TYR A 151 -13.39 16.83 -2.30
N SER A 152 -13.89 17.44 -1.24
CA SER A 152 -14.01 18.90 -1.17
C SER A 152 -12.65 19.59 -1.21
N GLN A 153 -12.62 20.81 -1.68
CA GLN A 153 -11.38 21.59 -1.72
C GLN A 153 -10.78 21.83 -0.31
N ALA A 154 -11.63 21.80 0.72
CA ALA A 154 -11.20 21.90 2.12
C ALA A 154 -10.48 20.62 2.56
N GLU A 155 -11.04 19.44 2.29
CA GLU A 155 -10.39 18.15 2.62
C GLU A 155 -9.06 17.97 1.89
N ILE A 156 -8.99 18.39 0.61
CA ILE A 156 -7.74 18.39 -0.15
C ILE A 156 -6.73 19.38 0.46
N ALA A 157 -7.19 20.53 0.92
CA ALA A 157 -6.33 21.53 1.54
C ALA A 157 -5.73 21.02 2.87
N ASP A 158 -6.56 20.40 3.70
CA ASP A 158 -6.13 19.78 4.96
C ASP A 158 -5.16 18.62 4.71
N PHE A 159 -5.47 17.74 3.74
CA PHE A 159 -4.62 16.60 3.40
C PHE A 159 -3.26 17.03 2.84
N LEU A 160 -3.21 18.06 2.00
CA LEU A 160 -1.98 18.56 1.37
C LEU A 160 -1.25 19.63 2.21
N GLU A 161 -1.81 20.05 3.34
CA GLU A 161 -1.34 21.16 4.17
C GLU A 161 -1.18 22.47 3.34
N LEU A 162 -2.20 22.77 2.56
CA LEU A 162 -2.24 23.95 1.70
C LEU A 162 -3.41 24.87 2.09
N LYS A 163 -3.28 26.17 1.79
CA LYS A 163 -4.42 27.08 1.87
C LYS A 163 -5.48 26.70 0.83
N ILE A 164 -6.75 26.71 1.22
CA ILE A 164 -7.88 26.35 0.33
C ILE A 164 -7.86 27.15 -0.99
N ASN A 165 -7.51 28.43 -0.94
CA ASN A 165 -7.39 29.26 -2.14
C ASN A 165 -6.27 28.81 -3.07
N THR A 166 -5.21 28.19 -2.54
CA THR A 166 -4.14 27.61 -3.33
C THR A 166 -4.64 26.36 -4.06
N VAL A 167 -5.39 25.50 -3.36
CA VAL A 167 -6.02 24.31 -3.94
C VAL A 167 -7.01 24.71 -5.04
N LYS A 168 -7.90 25.68 -4.78
CA LYS A 168 -8.84 26.23 -5.79
C LYS A 168 -8.12 26.66 -7.08
N LYS A 169 -7.10 27.51 -6.95
CA LYS A 169 -6.32 27.98 -8.11
C LYS A 169 -5.60 26.87 -8.85
N ARG A 170 -5.05 25.88 -8.13
CA ARG A 170 -4.36 24.75 -8.74
C ARG A 170 -5.29 23.83 -9.52
N ILE A 171 -6.47 23.52 -8.96
CA ILE A 171 -7.52 22.75 -9.64
C ILE A 171 -8.00 23.50 -10.88
N GLN A 172 -8.30 24.78 -10.76
CA GLN A 172 -8.75 25.60 -11.88
C GLN A 172 -7.74 25.60 -13.03
N ARG A 173 -6.46 25.93 -12.74
CA ARG A 173 -5.40 25.95 -13.76
C ARG A 173 -5.17 24.58 -14.38
N GLY A 174 -5.23 23.51 -13.60
CA GLY A 174 -5.09 22.16 -14.11
C GLY A 174 -6.25 21.78 -15.05
N ARG A 175 -7.48 22.17 -14.72
CA ARG A 175 -8.65 21.96 -15.59
C ARG A 175 -8.60 22.80 -16.87
N GLU A 176 -8.12 24.03 -16.79
CA GLU A 176 -7.91 24.90 -17.98
C GLU A 176 -6.87 24.34 -18.93
N SER A 177 -5.81 23.67 -18.37
CA SER A 177 -4.78 23.02 -19.17
C SER A 177 -5.23 21.69 -19.79
N MET A 178 -6.33 21.09 -19.31
CA MET A 178 -6.93 19.89 -19.88
C MET A 178 -8.14 20.29 -20.72
N GLN A 179 -8.22 19.78 -21.96
CA GLN A 179 -9.38 20.02 -22.82
C GLN A 179 -10.64 19.42 -22.18
N LYS A 180 -11.80 20.07 -22.37
CA LYS A 180 -13.08 19.66 -21.76
C LYS A 180 -13.44 18.19 -22.02
N ASP A 181 -13.22 17.73 -23.25
CA ASP A 181 -13.55 16.35 -23.64
C ASP A 181 -12.66 15.33 -22.93
N LEU A 182 -11.37 15.66 -22.72
CA LEU A 182 -10.45 14.85 -21.96
C LEU A 182 -10.79 14.81 -20.47
N MET A 183 -11.33 15.90 -19.91
CA MET A 183 -11.71 15.96 -18.52
C MET A 183 -12.85 14.99 -18.18
N GLY A 184 -13.90 14.91 -19.00
CA GLY A 184 -15.01 13.97 -18.82
C GLY A 184 -14.57 12.50 -18.91
N MET A 185 -13.69 12.17 -19.86
CA MET A 185 -13.09 10.85 -19.98
C MET A 185 -12.20 10.51 -18.77
N PHE A 186 -11.44 11.47 -18.29
CA PHE A 186 -10.57 11.35 -17.13
C PHE A 186 -11.36 11.06 -15.84
N GLU A 187 -12.42 11.81 -15.57
CA GLU A 187 -13.29 11.59 -14.41
C GLU A 187 -13.89 10.16 -14.40
N LYS A 188 -14.40 9.70 -15.55
CA LYS A 188 -14.93 8.35 -15.70
C LYS A 188 -13.87 7.30 -15.40
N SER A 189 -12.64 7.51 -15.91
CA SER A 189 -11.52 6.59 -15.71
C SER A 189 -11.06 6.53 -14.27
N LEU A 190 -10.91 7.68 -13.59
CA LEU A 190 -10.51 7.72 -12.18
C LEU A 190 -11.48 6.97 -11.27
N LYS A 191 -12.79 7.12 -11.49
CA LYS A 191 -13.80 6.39 -10.72
C LYS A 191 -13.68 4.88 -10.84
N ASN A 192 -13.08 4.39 -11.93
CA ASN A 192 -12.90 2.96 -12.16
C ASN A 192 -11.64 2.37 -11.54
N ILE A 193 -10.60 3.18 -11.30
CA ILE A 193 -9.30 2.72 -10.78
C ILE A 193 -9.11 2.94 -9.28
N ARG A 194 -10.04 3.61 -8.61
CA ARG A 194 -9.94 3.91 -7.18
C ARG A 194 -10.05 2.66 -6.33
N PRO A 195 -9.25 2.52 -5.23
CA PRO A 195 -9.28 1.36 -4.35
C PRO A 195 -10.63 1.08 -3.70
N SER A 196 -11.44 2.11 -3.41
CA SER A 196 -12.77 1.95 -2.79
C SER A 196 -13.78 1.21 -3.66
N LYS A 197 -13.46 0.95 -4.93
CA LYS A 197 -14.32 0.18 -5.83
C LYS A 197 -14.35 -1.32 -5.50
N ASP A 198 -13.28 -1.82 -4.89
CA ASP A 198 -13.23 -3.18 -4.38
C ASP A 198 -12.63 -3.22 -2.96
N ASP A 199 -12.87 -4.30 -2.23
CA ASP A 199 -12.45 -4.42 -0.83
C ASP A 199 -11.03 -5.02 -0.67
N ARG A 200 -10.28 -5.24 -1.76
CA ARG A 200 -8.98 -5.93 -1.69
C ARG A 200 -8.00 -5.23 -0.76
N LEU A 201 -7.84 -3.91 -0.91
CA LEU A 201 -6.94 -3.13 -0.06
C LEU A 201 -7.30 -3.26 1.42
N ILE A 202 -8.59 -3.09 1.75
CA ILE A 202 -9.08 -3.19 3.14
C ILE A 202 -8.90 -4.60 3.67
N LYS A 203 -9.22 -5.63 2.89
CA LYS A 203 -9.05 -7.03 3.29
C LYS A 203 -7.58 -7.34 3.61
N THR A 204 -6.66 -6.93 2.74
CA THR A 204 -5.23 -7.16 2.95
C THR A 204 -4.70 -6.42 4.18
N ILE A 205 -5.11 -5.16 4.39
CA ILE A 205 -4.69 -4.40 5.57
C ILE A 205 -5.28 -5.01 6.85
N ASN A 206 -6.55 -5.43 6.84
CA ASN A 206 -7.18 -6.08 7.99
C ASN A 206 -6.50 -7.42 8.30
N LEU A 207 -6.19 -8.22 7.30
CA LEU A 207 -5.44 -9.47 7.46
C LEU A 207 -4.09 -9.20 8.12
N TYR A 208 -3.33 -8.22 7.61
CA TYR A 208 -2.06 -7.81 8.20
C TYR A 208 -2.21 -7.40 9.67
N MET A 209 -3.19 -6.53 9.98
CA MET A 209 -3.40 -6.05 11.34
C MET A 209 -3.76 -7.17 12.31
N THR A 210 -4.62 -8.09 11.89
CA THR A 210 -5.05 -9.24 12.71
C THR A 210 -3.89 -10.18 12.94
N PHE A 211 -3.12 -10.49 11.90
CA PHE A 211 -1.93 -11.33 11.99
C PHE A 211 -0.86 -10.71 12.92
N ASP A 212 -0.53 -9.43 12.72
CA ASP A 212 0.45 -8.70 13.53
C ASP A 212 0.03 -8.65 15.01
N ALA A 213 -1.27 -8.40 15.28
CA ALA A 213 -1.79 -8.38 16.64
C ALA A 213 -1.72 -9.77 17.29
N ALA A 214 -2.15 -10.81 16.62
CA ALA A 214 -2.12 -12.18 17.12
C ALA A 214 -0.66 -12.64 17.39
N ALA A 215 0.25 -12.34 16.48
CA ALA A 215 1.67 -12.66 16.64
C ALA A 215 2.32 -11.93 17.81
N LYS A 216 2.05 -10.62 17.97
CA LYS A 216 2.58 -9.80 19.08
C LYS A 216 2.10 -10.25 20.45
N HIS A 217 0.85 -10.71 20.55
CA HIS A 217 0.26 -11.15 21.80
C HIS A 217 0.44 -12.67 22.06
N GLY A 218 1.18 -13.36 21.20
CA GLY A 218 1.40 -14.80 21.32
C GLY A 218 0.12 -15.63 21.17
N GLN A 219 -0.90 -15.10 20.48
CA GLN A 219 -2.19 -15.76 20.28
C GLN A 219 -2.09 -16.77 19.12
N LEU A 220 -1.28 -17.80 19.34
CA LEU A 220 -1.01 -18.83 18.32
C LEU A 220 -2.27 -19.58 17.90
N ASP A 221 -3.18 -19.82 18.83
CA ASP A 221 -4.48 -20.48 18.55
C ASP A 221 -5.29 -19.71 17.50
N LEU A 222 -5.22 -18.37 17.54
CA LEU A 222 -5.91 -17.56 16.54
C LEU A 222 -5.20 -17.59 15.20
N LEU A 223 -3.87 -17.52 15.17
CA LEU A 223 -3.11 -17.69 13.92
C LEU A 223 -3.41 -19.06 13.32
N GLU A 224 -3.46 -20.10 14.13
CA GLU A 224 -3.83 -21.44 13.71
C GLU A 224 -5.27 -21.49 13.17
N GLN A 225 -6.23 -20.87 13.87
CA GLN A 225 -7.62 -20.76 13.40
C GLN A 225 -7.73 -20.03 12.06
N MET A 226 -7.00 -18.92 11.88
CA MET A 226 -6.98 -18.18 10.61
C MET A 226 -6.51 -19.07 9.44
N LEU A 227 -5.50 -19.91 9.68
CA LEU A 227 -4.98 -20.84 8.67
C LEU A 227 -5.99 -21.98 8.38
N VAL A 228 -6.65 -22.50 9.41
CA VAL A 228 -7.71 -23.51 9.28
C VAL A 228 -8.93 -22.95 8.54
N ASP A 229 -9.32 -21.71 8.80
CA ASP A 229 -10.43 -21.00 8.14
C ASP A 229 -10.16 -20.66 6.66
N GLY A 230 -8.99 -21.06 6.15
CA GLY A 230 -8.67 -20.96 4.73
C GLY A 230 -8.02 -19.63 4.33
N VAL A 231 -7.39 -18.94 5.25
CA VAL A 231 -6.46 -17.85 4.88
C VAL A 231 -5.36 -18.47 4.02
N GLU A 232 -5.19 -17.97 2.81
CA GLU A 232 -4.14 -18.41 1.90
C GLU A 232 -2.78 -18.10 2.52
N ILE A 233 -2.06 -19.13 3.01
CA ILE A 233 -0.84 -19.00 3.79
C ILE A 233 0.27 -18.25 3.03
N ASP A 234 0.30 -18.43 1.71
CA ASP A 234 1.25 -17.81 0.79
C ASP A 234 0.66 -16.61 0.04
N ALA A 235 -0.51 -16.11 0.49
CA ALA A 235 -1.08 -14.88 -0.05
C ALA A 235 -0.04 -13.76 -0.01
N ARG A 236 0.10 -13.06 -1.13
CA ARG A 236 1.11 -12.01 -1.30
C ARG A 236 0.45 -10.65 -1.20
N ASP A 237 1.02 -9.80 -0.38
CA ASP A 237 0.66 -8.40 -0.34
C ASP A 237 1.16 -7.65 -1.60
N ALA A 238 0.90 -6.36 -1.66
CA ALA A 238 1.36 -5.52 -2.75
C ALA A 238 2.89 -5.44 -2.88
N GLY A 239 3.64 -5.64 -1.79
CA GLY A 239 5.11 -5.77 -1.78
C GLY A 239 5.60 -7.14 -2.27
N GLY A 240 4.67 -8.09 -2.50
CA GLY A 240 4.96 -9.49 -2.77
C GLY A 240 5.37 -10.27 -1.53
N GLN A 241 5.18 -9.68 -0.33
CA GLN A 241 5.46 -10.31 0.95
C GLN A 241 4.33 -11.26 1.34
N THR A 242 4.67 -12.41 1.92
CA THR A 242 3.73 -13.35 2.53
C THR A 242 3.65 -13.14 4.04
N LEU A 243 2.73 -13.84 4.71
CA LEU A 243 2.66 -13.87 6.18
C LEU A 243 4.00 -14.27 6.81
N LEU A 244 4.74 -15.18 6.16
CA LEU A 244 6.07 -15.60 6.62
C LEU A 244 7.10 -14.46 6.56
N HIS A 245 7.08 -13.61 5.52
CA HIS A 245 7.91 -12.42 5.45
C HIS A 245 7.60 -11.45 6.60
N TRP A 246 6.31 -11.20 6.87
CA TRP A 246 5.88 -10.32 7.95
C TRP A 246 6.29 -10.83 9.33
N ALA A 247 6.12 -12.14 9.58
CA ALA A 247 6.55 -12.77 10.83
C ALA A 247 8.05 -12.61 11.06
N VAL A 248 8.86 -12.82 10.01
CA VAL A 248 10.32 -12.65 10.07
C VAL A 248 10.71 -11.19 10.25
N GLU A 249 10.07 -10.25 9.55
CA GLU A 249 10.38 -8.83 9.68
C GLU A 249 10.07 -8.26 11.07
N ASN A 250 9.12 -8.84 11.78
CA ASN A 250 8.75 -8.43 13.14
C ASN A 250 9.31 -9.34 14.25
N ASP A 251 10.21 -10.26 13.90
CA ASP A 251 10.85 -11.21 14.84
C ASP A 251 9.86 -12.08 15.64
N HIS A 252 8.71 -12.42 15.06
CA HIS A 252 7.67 -13.26 15.67
C HIS A 252 8.01 -14.74 15.53
N VAL A 253 8.95 -15.25 16.37
CA VAL A 253 9.51 -16.60 16.27
C VAL A 253 8.45 -17.70 16.25
N ASP A 254 7.45 -17.62 17.14
CA ASP A 254 6.41 -18.64 17.23
C ASP A 254 5.45 -18.60 16.04
N ALA A 255 5.17 -17.41 15.48
CA ALA A 255 4.41 -17.29 14.25
C ALA A 255 5.20 -17.86 13.05
N VAL A 256 6.51 -17.64 12.96
CA VAL A 256 7.37 -18.29 11.94
C VAL A 256 7.28 -19.80 12.05
N ARG A 257 7.41 -20.36 13.26
CA ARG A 257 7.30 -21.80 13.50
C ARG A 257 5.95 -22.35 13.04
N LEU A 258 4.88 -21.67 13.39
CA LEU A 258 3.53 -22.07 13.02
C LEU A 258 3.32 -22.05 11.50
N LEU A 259 3.73 -20.98 10.84
CA LEU A 259 3.60 -20.84 9.40
C LEU A 259 4.38 -21.92 8.65
N LEU A 260 5.63 -22.22 9.06
CA LEU A 260 6.43 -23.30 8.47
C LEU A 260 5.76 -24.67 8.71
N LYS A 261 5.26 -24.94 9.94
CA LYS A 261 4.50 -26.17 10.26
C LYS A 261 3.29 -26.37 9.34
N TYR A 262 2.59 -25.28 8.98
CA TYR A 262 1.43 -25.32 8.06
C TYR A 262 1.83 -25.24 6.57
N GLY A 263 3.13 -25.32 6.26
CA GLY A 263 3.62 -25.47 4.90
C GLY A 263 3.83 -24.17 4.12
N ALA A 264 3.98 -23.04 4.80
CA ALA A 264 4.35 -21.79 4.13
C ALA A 264 5.60 -21.95 3.27
N ASP A 265 5.57 -21.46 2.03
CA ASP A 265 6.70 -21.57 1.12
C ASP A 265 7.78 -20.51 1.43
N SER A 266 8.90 -20.97 1.98
CA SER A 266 10.05 -20.14 2.32
C SER A 266 10.82 -19.60 1.10
N ASN A 267 10.55 -20.12 -0.11
CA ASN A 267 11.22 -19.74 -1.35
C ASN A 267 10.51 -18.60 -2.10
N ILE A 268 9.31 -18.24 -1.70
CA ILE A 268 8.64 -17.10 -2.29
C ILE A 268 9.49 -15.85 -2.07
N ALA A 269 9.79 -15.16 -3.15
CA ALA A 269 10.52 -13.89 -3.10
C ALA A 269 9.56 -12.70 -3.16
N ASP A 270 9.82 -11.68 -2.33
CA ASP A 270 9.15 -10.39 -2.41
C ASP A 270 9.51 -9.65 -3.72
N ARG A 271 8.92 -8.49 -3.96
CA ARG A 271 9.29 -7.65 -5.13
C ARG A 271 10.72 -7.14 -5.10
N SER A 272 11.40 -7.19 -3.95
CA SER A 272 12.82 -6.89 -3.80
C SER A 272 13.71 -8.10 -4.09
N ARG A 273 13.10 -9.22 -4.56
CA ARG A 273 13.73 -10.50 -4.81
C ARG A 273 14.37 -11.11 -3.55
N LYS A 274 13.77 -10.86 -2.39
CA LYS A 274 14.20 -11.45 -1.12
C LYS A 274 13.17 -12.45 -0.65
N THR A 275 13.65 -13.63 -0.25
CA THR A 275 12.85 -14.62 0.43
C THR A 275 12.78 -14.32 1.93
N ALA A 276 11.81 -14.92 2.63
CA ALA A 276 11.72 -14.80 4.09
C ALA A 276 13.02 -15.27 4.79
N PHE A 277 13.65 -16.33 4.28
CA PHE A 277 14.94 -16.81 4.79
C PHE A 277 16.07 -15.78 4.61
N GLN A 278 16.15 -15.11 3.45
CA GLN A 278 17.15 -14.06 3.22
C GLN A 278 16.92 -12.84 4.14
N LEU A 279 15.67 -12.53 4.45
CA LEU A 279 15.34 -11.51 5.44
C LEU A 279 15.78 -11.93 6.85
N ALA A 280 15.55 -13.19 7.24
CA ALA A 280 16.01 -13.75 8.52
C ALA A 280 17.53 -13.65 8.68
N LYS A 281 18.30 -14.00 7.63
CA LYS A 281 19.77 -13.82 7.62
C LYS A 281 20.18 -12.37 7.84
N LYS A 282 19.48 -11.43 7.21
CA LYS A 282 19.76 -9.99 7.36
C LYS A 282 19.47 -9.50 8.79
N ARG A 283 18.41 -10.00 9.43
CA ARG A 283 18.04 -9.64 10.81
C ARG A 283 18.93 -10.30 11.87
N LYS A 284 19.64 -11.36 11.51
CA LYS A 284 20.54 -12.10 12.39
C LYS A 284 19.85 -12.68 13.65
N ASN A 285 18.56 -13.03 13.57
CA ASN A 285 17.85 -13.69 14.66
C ASN A 285 18.13 -15.20 14.63
N PRO A 286 18.91 -15.75 15.59
CA PRO A 286 19.33 -17.14 15.53
C PRO A 286 18.17 -18.12 15.77
N ALA A 287 17.13 -17.71 16.50
CA ALA A 287 15.96 -18.56 16.73
C ALA A 287 15.17 -18.76 15.43
N VAL A 288 14.97 -17.69 14.65
CA VAL A 288 14.30 -17.74 13.34
C VAL A 288 15.13 -18.55 12.34
N LEU A 289 16.46 -18.35 12.30
CA LEU A 289 17.34 -19.09 11.37
C LEU A 289 17.28 -20.60 11.60
N ARG A 290 17.30 -21.05 12.85
CA ARG A 290 17.17 -22.49 13.20
C ARG A 290 15.85 -23.09 12.72
N LEU A 291 14.77 -22.33 12.73
CA LEU A 291 13.48 -22.82 12.23
C LEU A 291 13.52 -23.09 10.73
N PHE A 292 14.14 -22.22 9.95
CA PHE A 292 14.31 -22.46 8.51
C PHE A 292 15.23 -23.64 8.21
N GLU A 293 16.32 -23.81 8.96
CA GLU A 293 17.25 -24.95 8.82
C GLU A 293 16.52 -26.28 9.13
N ALA A 294 15.68 -26.30 10.16
CA ALA A 294 14.87 -27.48 10.50
C ALA A 294 13.83 -27.79 9.40
N ASP A 295 13.09 -26.77 8.91
CA ASP A 295 12.11 -26.93 7.83
C ASP A 295 12.75 -27.48 6.55
N GLU A 296 13.92 -26.96 6.17
CA GLU A 296 14.66 -27.43 4.99
C GLU A 296 15.07 -28.91 5.12
N THR A 297 15.51 -29.32 6.30
CA THR A 297 15.89 -30.71 6.60
C THR A 297 14.68 -31.65 6.50
N GLU A 298 13.52 -31.25 7.06
CA GLU A 298 12.28 -32.04 6.99
C GLU A 298 11.75 -32.18 5.55
N ARG A 299 11.84 -31.11 4.76
CA ARG A 299 11.41 -31.15 3.34
C ARG A 299 12.30 -32.06 2.50
N GLN A 300 13.61 -32.09 2.77
CA GLN A 300 14.55 -32.97 2.08
C GLN A 300 14.28 -34.45 2.43
N GLN A 301 13.95 -34.76 3.68
CA GLN A 301 13.60 -36.13 4.10
C GLN A 301 12.32 -36.64 3.42
N LYS A 302 11.27 -35.79 3.34
CA LYS A 302 9.99 -36.13 2.68
C LYS A 302 10.10 -36.25 1.17
N SER A 303 11.12 -35.71 0.54
CA SER A 303 11.33 -35.83 -0.92
C SER A 303 12.11 -37.10 -1.31
N HIS A 304 12.60 -37.87 -0.33
CA HIS A 304 13.34 -39.12 -0.52
C HIS A 304 12.52 -40.37 -0.12
N GLU A 305 11.29 -40.17 0.40
CA GLU A 305 10.27 -41.19 0.61
C GLU A 305 9.28 -41.22 -0.57
#